data_32d31455e7a30b19267fab8507f15395
#
_entry.id   32d31455e7a30b19267fab8507f15395
#
_cell.length_a   1.000
_cell.length_b   1.000
_cell.length_c   1.000
_cell.angle_alpha   90.00
_cell.angle_beta   90.00
_cell.angle_gamma   90.00
#
_symmetry.space_group_name_H-M   'P 1'
#
loop_
_entity.id
_entity.type
_entity.pdbx_description
1 polymer ?
#
loop_
_entity_poly.entity_id
_entity_poly.type
_entity_poly.pdbx_seq_one_letter_code
_entity_poly.pdbx_strand_id
1 'polypeptide(L)'
;MCCNGGELRRRMNKTIQKYFFIMLAAVLLPPLVLAQNTVTFTNAAATGRYGPTQSQVNTAYDGTILDDAVTINTQGIQEWTVPATGTYTIEVWGAQGGNGQGTNYTGGQGARMKGDFTLSADDVLKILVGQQGSTSSQKAGGGGGGTYVVKKTGSGATDITALIIAGGGSGGGGNSSPGNGQPGLTGTSGGNSTQGGFTGGSNGSGGNTYSTGSGGGGGLTGNGSASYGSTEGISFTNGGAGGDDGCNNGGLGGFGGGGGGEWCQRGAAGGGGGYSGGAGTSNYGVPGGGGSYSSSSTNASSQEGAREGHGQVVIAYCIGFCFESVSVVANNSYADITFT
;
A
#
# COMPACT_ATOMS: atom_id res chain seq x y z
N MET A 1 62.88 15.98 54.66
CA MET A 1 61.89 15.01 54.23
C MET A 1 61.53 15.32 52.80
N CYS A 2 62.18 14.63 51.86
CA CYS A 2 61.89 14.80 50.43
C CYS A 2 60.73 13.88 50.06
N CYS A 3 59.55 14.42 49.72
CA CYS A 3 58.45 13.68 49.19
C CYS A 3 58.69 13.35 47.71
N ASN A 4 58.65 12.08 47.41
CA ASN A 4 58.89 11.45 46.11
C ASN A 4 57.81 11.87 45.09
N GLY A 5 58.07 12.97 44.35
CA GLY A 5 57.16 13.44 43.30
C GLY A 5 57.06 12.56 42.01
N GLY A 6 57.85 11.47 41.97
CA GLY A 6 57.94 10.60 40.78
C GLY A 6 56.82 9.56 40.63
N GLU A 7 56.33 9.07 41.75
CA GLU A 7 55.29 8.03 41.73
C GLU A 7 53.85 8.57 41.41
N LEU A 8 53.58 9.81 41.88
CA LEU A 8 52.27 10.43 41.56
C LEU A 8 52.17 10.81 40.08
N ARG A 9 53.26 11.25 39.45
CA ARG A 9 53.26 11.53 37.99
C ARG A 9 53.14 10.30 37.15
N ARG A 10 53.71 9.15 37.55
CA ARG A 10 53.55 7.89 36.82
C ARG A 10 52.14 7.31 36.94
N ARG A 11 51.49 7.46 38.10
CA ARG A 11 50.09 6.99 38.26
C ARG A 11 49.10 7.87 37.49
N MET A 12 49.26 9.19 37.53
CA MET A 12 48.44 10.12 36.76
C MET A 12 48.55 9.86 35.22
N ASN A 13 49.77 9.64 34.72
CA ASN A 13 50.00 9.41 33.31
C ASN A 13 49.34 8.09 32.81
N LYS A 14 49.38 7.02 33.61
CA LYS A 14 48.73 5.75 33.23
C LYS A 14 47.21 5.85 33.21
N THR A 15 46.63 6.56 34.15
CA THR A 15 45.17 6.78 34.20
C THR A 15 44.72 7.70 33.07
N ILE A 16 45.41 8.80 32.80
CA ILE A 16 45.13 9.73 31.70
C ILE A 16 45.32 9.04 30.33
N GLN A 17 46.38 8.24 30.15
CA GLN A 17 46.54 7.46 28.92
C GLN A 17 45.43 6.46 28.71
N LYS A 18 44.93 5.82 29.76
CA LYS A 18 43.81 4.84 29.63
C LYS A 18 42.51 5.52 29.22
N TYR A 19 42.19 6.67 29.80
CA TYR A 19 41.01 7.45 29.40
C TYR A 19 41.18 8.10 28.02
N PHE A 20 42.39 8.50 27.65
CA PHE A 20 42.69 9.05 26.33
C PHE A 20 42.53 7.98 25.22
N PHE A 21 42.96 6.73 25.46
CA PHE A 21 42.76 5.63 24.54
C PHE A 21 41.28 5.21 24.41
N ILE A 22 40.51 5.25 25.50
CA ILE A 22 39.07 4.98 25.48
C ILE A 22 38.32 6.10 24.76
N MET A 23 38.65 7.35 25.00
CA MET A 23 38.08 8.50 24.27
C MET A 23 38.47 8.48 22.77
N LEU A 24 39.72 8.13 22.44
CA LEU A 24 40.17 8.08 21.05
C LEU A 24 39.55 6.91 20.27
N ALA A 25 39.27 5.76 20.90
CA ALA A 25 38.56 4.65 20.30
C ALA A 25 37.08 4.98 20.06
N ALA A 26 36.44 5.76 20.93
CA ALA A 26 35.06 6.21 20.74
C ALA A 26 34.93 7.29 19.65
N VAL A 27 36.01 8.04 19.35
CA VAL A 27 36.02 9.09 18.31
C VAL A 27 36.41 8.52 16.93
N LEU A 28 37.09 7.37 16.87
CA LEU A 28 37.56 6.74 15.62
C LEU A 28 36.64 5.66 15.06
N LEU A 29 35.57 5.28 15.76
CA LEU A 29 34.50 4.53 15.14
C LEU A 29 33.66 5.53 14.34
N PRO A 30 33.65 5.47 13.00
CA PRO A 30 32.69 6.27 12.25
C PRO A 30 31.32 5.93 12.82
N PRO A 31 30.39 6.88 12.96
CA PRO A 31 29.02 6.56 13.29
C PRO A 31 28.60 5.49 12.28
N LEU A 32 28.28 4.31 12.78
CA LEU A 32 27.71 3.25 11.94
C LEU A 32 26.35 3.79 11.50
N VAL A 33 26.35 4.54 10.40
CA VAL A 33 25.13 5.00 9.77
C VAL A 33 24.47 3.75 9.25
N LEU A 34 23.45 3.31 9.94
CA LEU A 34 22.54 2.26 9.50
C LEU A 34 21.91 2.74 8.21
N ALA A 35 22.43 2.28 7.09
CA ALA A 35 21.86 2.60 5.78
C ALA A 35 20.56 1.79 5.63
N GLN A 36 19.46 2.34 6.13
CA GLN A 36 18.14 1.84 5.83
C GLN A 36 17.83 2.16 4.37
N ASN A 37 17.67 1.13 3.55
CA ASN A 37 17.19 1.30 2.20
C ASN A 37 15.68 1.51 2.21
N THR A 38 15.20 2.41 1.37
CA THR A 38 13.78 2.64 1.18
C THR A 38 13.48 2.63 -0.31
N VAL A 39 12.53 1.79 -0.71
CA VAL A 39 12.02 1.74 -2.09
C VAL A 39 10.55 2.14 -2.11
N THR A 40 10.15 2.87 -3.15
CA THR A 40 8.78 3.36 -3.30
C THR A 40 8.21 2.92 -4.64
N PHE A 41 7.14 2.11 -4.59
CA PHE A 41 6.38 1.73 -5.76
C PHE A 41 5.19 2.65 -5.95
N THR A 42 5.02 3.11 -7.19
CA THR A 42 3.94 4.03 -7.60
C THR A 42 3.14 3.42 -8.76
N ASN A 43 2.12 4.13 -9.21
CA ASN A 43 1.41 3.79 -10.46
C ASN A 43 2.27 3.96 -11.73
N ALA A 44 3.54 4.37 -11.61
CA ALA A 44 4.47 4.61 -12.72
C ALA A 44 3.84 5.43 -13.87
N ALA A 45 3.18 6.53 -13.54
CA ALA A 45 2.44 7.43 -14.43
C ALA A 45 1.27 6.77 -15.22
N ALA A 46 0.94 5.50 -14.97
CA ALA A 46 -0.26 4.90 -15.53
C ALA A 46 -1.52 5.42 -14.83
N THR A 47 -2.61 5.57 -15.57
CA THR A 47 -3.91 6.02 -15.05
C THR A 47 -5.06 5.21 -15.63
N GLY A 48 -6.19 5.18 -14.93
CA GLY A 48 -7.42 4.52 -15.40
C GLY A 48 -7.51 3.05 -15.01
N ARG A 49 -8.06 2.24 -15.90
CA ARG A 49 -8.46 0.84 -15.62
C ARG A 49 -7.29 -0.15 -15.61
N TYR A 50 -6.20 0.16 -16.28
CA TYR A 50 -5.08 -0.74 -16.47
C TYR A 50 -3.83 -0.18 -15.83
N GLY A 51 -3.04 -1.04 -15.22
CA GLY A 51 -1.78 -0.65 -14.59
C GLY A 51 -0.64 -0.43 -15.59
N PRO A 52 0.55 -0.06 -15.10
CA PRO A 52 1.68 0.31 -15.92
C PRO A 52 2.21 -0.84 -16.80
N THR A 53 2.74 -0.45 -17.95
CA THR A 53 3.57 -1.31 -18.80
C THR A 53 5.01 -1.35 -18.32
N GLN A 54 5.83 -2.30 -18.80
CA GLN A 54 7.27 -2.36 -18.49
C GLN A 54 7.98 -1.04 -18.84
N SER A 55 7.68 -0.44 -19.99
CA SER A 55 8.31 0.82 -20.42
C SER A 55 8.00 1.97 -19.45
N GLN A 56 6.77 2.05 -18.94
CA GLN A 56 6.40 3.07 -17.95
C GLN A 56 7.15 2.85 -16.63
N VAL A 57 7.27 1.60 -16.18
CA VAL A 57 8.02 1.24 -14.97
C VAL A 57 9.51 1.59 -15.12
N ASN A 58 10.15 1.22 -16.24
CA ASN A 58 11.55 1.56 -16.49
C ASN A 58 11.77 3.08 -16.45
N THR A 59 10.89 3.86 -17.09
CA THR A 59 10.99 5.32 -17.08
C THR A 59 10.76 5.91 -15.65
N ALA A 60 9.79 5.37 -14.90
CA ALA A 60 9.46 5.93 -13.60
C ALA A 60 10.52 5.65 -12.53
N TYR A 61 11.28 4.57 -12.68
CA TYR A 61 12.28 4.15 -11.69
C TYR A 61 13.73 4.38 -12.16
N ASP A 62 13.95 4.95 -13.33
CA ASP A 62 15.26 5.33 -13.83
C ASP A 62 16.05 6.15 -12.79
N GLY A 63 17.30 5.75 -12.52
CA GLY A 63 18.18 6.36 -11.53
C GLY A 63 17.78 6.15 -10.05
N THR A 64 16.81 5.29 -9.74
CA THR A 64 16.44 4.90 -8.36
C THR A 64 16.99 3.52 -7.99
N ILE A 65 16.80 3.08 -6.73
CA ILE A 65 17.13 1.69 -6.31
C ILE A 65 16.29 0.64 -7.07
N LEU A 66 15.16 1.02 -7.65
CA LEU A 66 14.28 0.14 -8.42
C LEU A 66 14.61 0.08 -9.90
N ASP A 67 15.65 0.81 -10.37
CA ASP A 67 16.11 0.80 -11.74
C ASP A 67 16.50 -0.62 -12.16
N ASP A 68 15.95 -1.09 -13.29
CA ASP A 68 16.07 -2.47 -13.82
C ASP A 68 15.71 -3.60 -12.81
N ALA A 69 15.21 -3.26 -11.61
CA ALA A 69 14.89 -4.23 -10.55
C ALA A 69 13.41 -4.68 -10.54
N VAL A 70 12.56 -4.12 -11.42
CA VAL A 70 11.13 -4.39 -11.45
C VAL A 70 10.70 -4.95 -12.80
N THR A 71 10.02 -6.09 -12.78
CA THR A 71 9.53 -6.78 -13.98
C THR A 71 8.00 -6.78 -14.04
N ILE A 72 7.43 -6.55 -15.22
CA ILE A 72 5.99 -6.65 -15.50
C ILE A 72 5.69 -7.92 -16.31
N ASN A 73 5.38 -9.01 -15.64
CA ASN A 73 4.93 -10.25 -16.30
C ASN A 73 3.42 -10.28 -16.58
N THR A 74 2.66 -9.55 -15.76
CA THR A 74 1.22 -9.27 -15.96
C THR A 74 1.07 -7.76 -15.92
N GLN A 75 0.45 -7.16 -16.94
CA GLN A 75 0.31 -5.71 -17.00
C GLN A 75 -0.18 -5.12 -15.67
N GLY A 76 0.55 -4.15 -15.15
CA GLY A 76 0.26 -3.44 -13.93
C GLY A 76 0.77 -4.09 -12.65
N ILE A 77 1.09 -5.38 -12.65
CA ILE A 77 1.64 -6.07 -11.48
C ILE A 77 3.17 -6.03 -11.54
N GLN A 78 3.77 -5.29 -10.62
CA GLN A 78 5.20 -5.06 -10.49
C GLN A 78 5.81 -6.21 -9.67
N GLU A 79 6.67 -7.01 -10.27
CA GLU A 79 7.40 -8.08 -9.57
C GLU A 79 8.78 -7.55 -9.15
N TRP A 80 9.08 -7.68 -7.84
CA TRP A 80 10.35 -7.27 -7.25
C TRP A 80 10.93 -8.42 -6.41
N THR A 81 12.22 -8.69 -6.61
CA THR A 81 12.94 -9.73 -5.86
C THR A 81 13.55 -9.14 -4.60
N VAL A 82 13.30 -9.77 -3.46
CA VAL A 82 13.82 -9.40 -2.15
C VAL A 82 15.34 -9.57 -2.14
N PRO A 83 16.13 -8.50 -1.88
CA PRO A 83 17.59 -8.54 -2.06
C PRO A 83 18.34 -9.27 -0.93
N ALA A 84 17.76 -9.39 0.26
CA ALA A 84 18.40 -10.03 1.41
C ALA A 84 17.36 -10.58 2.40
N THR A 85 17.71 -11.61 3.15
CA THR A 85 16.88 -12.08 4.26
C THR A 85 16.90 -11.06 5.40
N GLY A 86 15.70 -10.72 5.93
CA GLY A 86 15.60 -9.73 6.99
C GLY A 86 14.17 -9.29 7.31
N THR A 87 14.05 -8.27 8.12
CA THR A 87 12.77 -7.60 8.44
C THR A 87 12.55 -6.44 7.49
N TYR A 88 11.36 -6.42 6.89
CA TYR A 88 10.89 -5.41 5.95
C TYR A 88 9.68 -4.69 6.52
N THR A 89 9.80 -3.40 6.77
CA THR A 89 8.65 -2.56 7.09
C THR A 89 7.95 -2.19 5.80
N ILE A 90 6.71 -2.66 5.62
CA ILE A 90 5.91 -2.39 4.43
C ILE A 90 4.73 -1.50 4.80
N GLU A 91 4.59 -0.40 4.09
CA GLU A 91 3.50 0.56 4.23
C GLU A 91 2.79 0.74 2.89
N VAL A 92 1.47 0.58 2.87
CA VAL A 92 0.66 0.58 1.66
C VAL A 92 -0.54 1.52 1.81
N TRP A 93 -0.89 2.20 0.72
CA TRP A 93 -2.07 3.06 0.62
C TRP A 93 -2.91 2.65 -0.57
N GLY A 94 -4.21 2.46 -0.35
CA GLY A 94 -5.18 2.31 -1.43
C GLY A 94 -5.39 3.63 -2.17
N ALA A 95 -6.03 3.58 -3.33
CA ALA A 95 -6.32 4.76 -4.13
C ALA A 95 -7.67 5.39 -3.77
N GLN A 96 -7.80 6.68 -4.05
CA GLN A 96 -9.04 7.42 -3.94
C GLN A 96 -10.03 7.03 -5.05
N GLY A 97 -11.33 7.04 -4.76
CA GLY A 97 -12.37 7.00 -5.80
C GLY A 97 -12.43 8.27 -6.64
N GLY A 98 -13.02 8.19 -7.81
CA GLY A 98 -13.29 9.33 -8.67
C GLY A 98 -14.39 10.23 -8.10
N ASN A 99 -14.31 11.53 -8.35
CA ASN A 99 -15.39 12.46 -7.97
C ASN A 99 -16.62 12.28 -8.89
N GLY A 100 -17.80 12.52 -8.34
CA GLY A 100 -19.02 12.57 -9.10
C GLY A 100 -19.47 14.03 -9.36
N GLN A 101 -20.13 14.28 -10.47
CA GLN A 101 -20.60 15.59 -10.93
C GLN A 101 -19.52 16.69 -10.86
N GLY A 102 -18.40 16.42 -11.49
CA GLY A 102 -17.23 17.27 -11.38
C GLY A 102 -16.60 17.14 -9.98
N THR A 103 -16.85 18.07 -9.09
CA THR A 103 -16.32 18.07 -7.72
C THR A 103 -17.41 18.17 -6.65
N ASN A 104 -18.70 18.09 -7.03
CA ASN A 104 -19.79 18.23 -6.06
C ASN A 104 -19.80 17.10 -5.03
N TYR A 105 -19.42 15.87 -5.45
CA TYR A 105 -19.32 14.72 -4.57
C TYR A 105 -17.93 14.11 -4.70
N THR A 106 -17.14 14.22 -3.65
CA THR A 106 -15.76 13.70 -3.62
C THR A 106 -15.76 12.18 -3.55
N GLY A 107 -14.84 11.53 -4.27
CA GLY A 107 -14.54 10.12 -4.07
C GLY A 107 -13.95 9.85 -2.70
N GLY A 108 -14.23 8.69 -2.11
CA GLY A 108 -13.67 8.27 -0.83
C GLY A 108 -12.15 8.12 -0.92
N GLN A 109 -11.44 8.50 0.12
CA GLN A 109 -9.98 8.33 0.20
C GLN A 109 -9.61 6.86 0.45
N GLY A 110 -8.41 6.43 -0.03
CA GLY A 110 -7.91 5.09 0.20
C GLY A 110 -7.45 4.86 1.65
N ALA A 111 -7.50 3.61 2.11
CA ALA A 111 -6.97 3.21 3.41
C ALA A 111 -5.43 3.22 3.43
N ARG A 112 -4.85 3.27 4.63
CA ARG A 112 -3.44 3.06 4.91
C ARG A 112 -3.26 1.83 5.81
N MET A 113 -2.28 0.97 5.47
CA MET A 113 -1.87 -0.17 6.28
C MET A 113 -0.35 -0.21 6.39
N LYS A 114 0.17 -0.61 7.57
CA LYS A 114 1.61 -0.76 7.81
C LYS A 114 1.86 -1.99 8.69
N GLY A 115 3.01 -2.65 8.50
CA GLY A 115 3.47 -3.76 9.34
C GLY A 115 4.89 -4.19 8.97
N ASP A 116 5.49 -5.01 9.85
CA ASP A 116 6.80 -5.60 9.64
C ASP A 116 6.66 -7.08 9.22
N PHE A 117 7.47 -7.49 8.24
CA PHE A 117 7.43 -8.82 7.63
C PHE A 117 8.84 -9.40 7.56
N THR A 118 9.00 -10.66 7.96
CA THR A 118 10.24 -11.40 7.72
C THR A 118 10.19 -11.99 6.32
N LEU A 119 11.13 -11.57 5.47
CA LEU A 119 11.28 -12.07 4.10
C LEU A 119 12.65 -12.69 3.92
N SER A 120 12.75 -13.66 3.03
CA SER A 120 14.00 -14.30 2.64
C SER A 120 14.57 -13.67 1.37
N ALA A 121 15.89 -13.68 1.22
CA ALA A 121 16.50 -13.38 -0.07
C ALA A 121 15.84 -14.23 -1.17
N ASP A 122 15.69 -13.65 -2.36
CA ASP A 122 15.07 -14.26 -3.54
C ASP A 122 13.55 -14.50 -3.44
N ASP A 123 12.88 -14.16 -2.33
CA ASP A 123 11.41 -14.06 -2.32
C ASP A 123 10.97 -13.06 -3.40
N VAL A 124 9.96 -13.41 -4.19
CA VAL A 124 9.40 -12.49 -5.21
C VAL A 124 8.11 -11.88 -4.68
N LEU A 125 8.08 -10.56 -4.55
CA LEU A 125 6.87 -9.81 -4.23
C LEU A 125 6.16 -9.38 -5.51
N LYS A 126 4.85 -9.63 -5.58
CA LYS A 126 3.95 -9.07 -6.59
C LYS A 126 3.26 -7.86 -5.98
N ILE A 127 3.49 -6.70 -6.56
CA ILE A 127 3.02 -5.41 -6.09
C ILE A 127 2.07 -4.81 -7.12
N LEU A 128 0.84 -4.56 -6.72
CA LEU A 128 -0.14 -3.82 -7.49
C LEU A 128 -0.41 -2.50 -6.76
N VAL A 129 -0.10 -1.39 -7.39
CA VAL A 129 -0.40 -0.05 -6.86
C VAL A 129 -1.74 0.42 -7.43
N GLY A 130 -2.70 0.61 -6.55
CA GLY A 130 -4.04 1.05 -6.92
C GLY A 130 -4.04 2.40 -7.63
N GLN A 131 -4.89 2.57 -8.62
CA GLN A 131 -5.07 3.85 -9.30
C GLN A 131 -6.38 4.50 -8.90
N GLN A 132 -6.38 5.83 -8.92
CA GLN A 132 -7.56 6.63 -8.66
C GLN A 132 -8.67 6.29 -9.66
N GLY A 133 -9.90 6.18 -9.17
CA GLY A 133 -11.07 6.09 -10.04
C GLY A 133 -11.25 7.38 -10.86
N SER A 134 -11.79 7.25 -12.08
CA SER A 134 -11.99 8.42 -12.93
C SER A 134 -13.14 9.31 -12.40
N THR A 135 -12.92 10.61 -12.44
CA THR A 135 -13.94 11.62 -12.17
C THR A 135 -14.91 11.70 -13.35
N SER A 136 -16.19 11.72 -13.09
CA SER A 136 -17.21 12.06 -14.09
C SER A 136 -17.65 13.51 -13.92
N SER A 137 -17.63 14.28 -15.01
CA SER A 137 -18.06 15.69 -14.99
C SER A 137 -19.55 15.87 -14.80
N GLN A 138 -20.35 14.88 -15.16
CA GLN A 138 -21.81 14.96 -15.18
C GLN A 138 -22.50 13.93 -14.30
N LYS A 139 -21.82 12.85 -13.95
CA LYS A 139 -22.41 11.65 -13.34
C LYS A 139 -21.57 11.15 -12.14
N ALA A 140 -21.68 9.89 -11.83
CA ALA A 140 -21.00 9.30 -10.69
C ALA A 140 -19.57 8.88 -11.01
N GLY A 141 -18.67 9.00 -10.05
CA GLY A 141 -17.27 8.57 -10.16
C GLY A 141 -17.08 7.06 -10.09
N GLY A 142 -15.98 6.57 -10.64
CA GLY A 142 -15.53 5.18 -10.49
C GLY A 142 -14.88 4.93 -9.12
N GLY A 143 -14.91 3.69 -8.65
CA GLY A 143 -14.21 3.28 -7.43
C GLY A 143 -12.67 3.36 -7.59
N GLY A 144 -11.96 3.67 -6.52
CA GLY A 144 -10.50 3.61 -6.46
C GLY A 144 -10.00 2.16 -6.32
N GLY A 145 -8.82 1.86 -6.84
CA GLY A 145 -8.20 0.55 -6.73
C GLY A 145 -7.58 0.28 -5.36
N GLY A 146 -7.61 -0.97 -4.91
CA GLY A 146 -6.79 -1.43 -3.79
C GLY A 146 -5.30 -1.48 -4.16
N THR A 147 -4.43 -1.43 -3.16
CA THR A 147 -2.98 -1.62 -3.31
C THR A 147 -2.57 -2.90 -2.60
N TYR A 148 -1.82 -3.75 -3.28
CA TYR A 148 -1.52 -5.11 -2.84
C TYR A 148 -0.01 -5.35 -2.80
N VAL A 149 0.45 -6.01 -1.73
CA VAL A 149 1.77 -6.66 -1.66
C VAL A 149 1.54 -8.11 -1.27
N VAL A 150 1.85 -9.02 -2.18
CA VAL A 150 1.72 -10.46 -1.97
C VAL A 150 3.04 -11.16 -2.33
N LYS A 151 3.35 -12.25 -1.64
CA LYS A 151 4.50 -13.09 -1.97
C LYS A 151 4.10 -14.19 -2.95
N LYS A 152 4.85 -14.33 -4.03
CA LYS A 152 4.71 -15.41 -5.02
C LYS A 152 5.18 -16.73 -4.40
N THR A 153 4.37 -17.79 -4.51
CA THR A 153 4.67 -19.12 -3.98
C THR A 153 4.77 -20.21 -5.05
N GLY A 154 4.39 -19.88 -6.28
CA GLY A 154 4.42 -20.78 -7.43
C GLY A 154 4.22 -20.03 -8.74
N SER A 155 3.86 -20.73 -9.81
CA SER A 155 3.71 -20.15 -11.16
C SER A 155 2.28 -19.71 -11.50
N GLY A 156 1.28 -20.21 -10.77
CA GLY A 156 -0.12 -19.85 -10.97
C GLY A 156 -0.46 -18.43 -10.48
N ALA A 157 -1.53 -17.87 -11.00
CA ALA A 157 -2.03 -16.56 -10.56
C ALA A 157 -2.49 -16.57 -9.10
N THR A 158 -2.97 -17.72 -8.61
CA THR A 158 -3.42 -17.95 -7.23
C THR A 158 -2.31 -18.44 -6.30
N ASP A 159 -1.12 -18.75 -6.83
CA ASP A 159 0.02 -19.21 -6.03
C ASP A 159 0.70 -18.02 -5.36
N ILE A 160 0.01 -17.44 -4.38
CA ILE A 160 0.40 -16.26 -3.66
C ILE A 160 0.07 -16.38 -2.17
N THR A 161 0.84 -15.69 -1.34
CA THR A 161 0.51 -15.42 0.07
C THR A 161 0.34 -13.92 0.25
N ALA A 162 -0.84 -13.49 0.69
CA ALA A 162 -1.09 -12.08 0.99
C ALA A 162 -0.25 -11.64 2.19
N LEU A 163 0.51 -10.57 2.03
CA LEU A 163 1.25 -9.93 3.12
C LEU A 163 0.47 -8.74 3.67
N ILE A 164 0.21 -7.73 2.83
CA ILE A 164 -0.48 -6.51 3.23
C ILE A 164 -1.22 -5.91 2.04
N ILE A 165 -2.46 -5.47 2.28
CA ILE A 165 -3.34 -4.91 1.26
C ILE A 165 -4.08 -3.71 1.87
N ALA A 166 -4.13 -2.58 1.15
CA ALA A 166 -4.92 -1.42 1.53
C ALA A 166 -6.10 -1.23 0.57
N GLY A 167 -7.30 -1.09 1.11
CA GLY A 167 -8.51 -0.87 0.34
C GLY A 167 -8.58 0.52 -0.29
N GLY A 168 -9.11 0.59 -1.53
CA GLY A 168 -9.45 1.83 -2.21
C GLY A 168 -10.77 2.41 -1.75
N GLY A 169 -10.94 3.73 -1.89
CA GLY A 169 -12.20 4.40 -1.63
C GLY A 169 -13.23 4.18 -2.73
N SER A 170 -14.51 4.32 -2.43
CA SER A 170 -15.57 4.26 -3.45
C SER A 170 -15.69 5.57 -4.23
N GLY A 171 -16.34 5.54 -5.39
CA GLY A 171 -16.63 6.73 -6.18
C GLY A 171 -17.61 7.69 -5.48
N GLY A 172 -17.52 8.98 -5.81
CA GLY A 172 -18.50 10.00 -5.44
C GLY A 172 -19.78 9.89 -6.29
N GLY A 173 -20.92 10.17 -5.68
CA GLY A 173 -22.23 9.98 -6.28
C GLY A 173 -22.56 10.94 -7.44
N GLY A 174 -23.67 10.69 -8.10
CA GLY A 174 -24.24 11.53 -9.15
C GLY A 174 -25.60 12.09 -8.77
N ASN A 175 -26.30 12.69 -9.75
CA ASN A 175 -27.58 13.39 -9.54
C ASN A 175 -28.62 12.61 -8.75
N SER A 176 -28.77 11.31 -9.02
CA SER A 176 -29.78 10.45 -8.40
C SER A 176 -29.25 9.70 -7.17
N SER A 177 -27.95 9.76 -6.93
CA SER A 177 -27.27 9.14 -5.77
C SER A 177 -26.29 10.15 -5.17
N PRO A 178 -26.80 11.27 -4.62
CA PRO A 178 -25.93 12.30 -4.07
C PRO A 178 -25.18 11.79 -2.83
N GLY A 179 -23.90 12.10 -2.74
CA GLY A 179 -23.08 11.80 -1.57
C GLY A 179 -21.62 11.57 -1.89
N ASN A 180 -20.77 11.87 -0.93
CA ASN A 180 -19.33 11.58 -1.01
C ASN A 180 -19.10 10.08 -0.90
N GLY A 181 -18.10 9.58 -1.61
CA GLY A 181 -17.69 8.18 -1.55
C GLY A 181 -17.26 7.76 -0.15
N GLN A 182 -17.48 6.50 0.19
CA GLN A 182 -16.98 5.91 1.44
C GLN A 182 -15.47 5.67 1.34
N PRO A 183 -14.71 5.84 2.45
CA PRO A 183 -13.28 5.57 2.46
C PRO A 183 -12.99 4.08 2.30
N GLY A 184 -11.76 3.75 1.90
CA GLY A 184 -11.19 2.42 2.09
C GLY A 184 -11.13 2.07 3.57
N LEU A 185 -11.50 0.83 3.90
CA LEU A 185 -11.66 0.34 5.26
C LEU A 185 -10.39 -0.37 5.73
N THR A 186 -10.14 -0.39 7.03
CA THR A 186 -9.01 -1.12 7.64
C THR A 186 -9.33 -2.57 7.98
N GLY A 187 -10.62 -2.93 8.06
CA GLY A 187 -11.09 -4.31 8.24
C GLY A 187 -11.01 -5.13 6.95
N THR A 188 -11.10 -6.46 7.06
CA THR A 188 -10.96 -7.39 5.91
C THR A 188 -12.17 -7.44 4.99
N SER A 189 -13.34 -7.04 5.46
CA SER A 189 -14.56 -6.99 4.64
C SER A 189 -14.65 -5.67 3.89
N GLY A 190 -15.15 -5.71 2.66
CA GLY A 190 -15.54 -4.52 1.92
C GLY A 190 -16.76 -3.84 2.54
N GLY A 191 -16.90 -2.54 2.33
CA GLY A 191 -18.03 -1.74 2.78
C GLY A 191 -19.33 -2.08 2.07
N ASN A 192 -20.43 -2.01 2.79
CA ASN A 192 -21.77 -2.13 2.21
C ASN A 192 -22.18 -0.80 1.56
N SER A 193 -23.12 -0.84 0.62
CA SER A 193 -23.78 0.37 0.17
C SER A 193 -24.67 0.95 1.28
N THR A 194 -24.81 2.27 1.31
CA THR A 194 -25.64 2.95 2.33
C THR A 194 -27.13 2.69 2.16
N GLN A 195 -27.56 2.28 0.96
CA GLN A 195 -28.93 1.94 0.63
C GLN A 195 -28.99 0.74 -0.33
N GLY A 196 -30.13 0.08 -0.39
CA GLY A 196 -30.37 -1.05 -1.28
C GLY A 196 -29.91 -2.39 -0.74
N GLY A 197 -29.21 -2.44 0.40
CA GLY A 197 -28.80 -3.68 1.07
C GLY A 197 -27.69 -4.46 0.31
N PHE A 198 -26.93 -3.80 -0.57
CA PHE A 198 -25.82 -4.45 -1.25
C PHE A 198 -24.61 -4.56 -0.33
N THR A 199 -24.03 -5.75 -0.29
CA THR A 199 -22.96 -6.09 0.64
C THR A 199 -21.60 -6.02 -0.03
N GLY A 200 -20.62 -5.50 0.70
CA GLY A 200 -19.23 -5.68 0.34
C GLY A 200 -18.83 -7.16 0.39
N GLY A 201 -17.74 -7.48 -0.28
CA GLY A 201 -17.15 -8.80 -0.26
C GLY A 201 -16.58 -9.16 1.13
N SER A 202 -16.30 -10.44 1.32
CA SER A 202 -15.61 -10.98 2.48
C SER A 202 -14.59 -12.03 2.05
N ASN A 203 -13.56 -12.27 2.86
CA ASN A 203 -12.56 -13.33 2.61
C ASN A 203 -11.94 -13.31 1.21
N GLY A 204 -11.63 -12.12 0.70
CA GLY A 204 -11.01 -11.96 -0.62
C GLY A 204 -11.97 -11.92 -1.80
N SER A 205 -13.29 -11.98 -1.58
CA SER A 205 -14.29 -11.88 -2.66
C SER A 205 -14.54 -10.42 -3.05
N GLY A 206 -15.14 -10.23 -4.25
CA GLY A 206 -15.60 -8.92 -4.69
C GLY A 206 -16.93 -8.49 -4.06
N GLY A 207 -17.26 -7.21 -4.20
CA GLY A 207 -18.49 -6.62 -3.71
C GLY A 207 -19.69 -6.90 -4.61
N ASN A 208 -20.86 -7.01 -4.02
CA ASN A 208 -22.14 -7.19 -4.72
C ASN A 208 -22.66 -5.86 -5.28
N THR A 209 -23.54 -5.94 -6.24
CA THR A 209 -24.28 -4.79 -6.78
C THR A 209 -25.67 -5.17 -7.24
N TYR A 210 -26.46 -4.16 -7.59
CA TYR A 210 -27.78 -4.34 -8.21
C TYR A 210 -27.66 -4.48 -9.73
N SER A 211 -28.61 -5.18 -10.34
CA SER A 211 -28.61 -5.47 -11.77
C SER A 211 -28.65 -4.24 -12.70
N THR A 212 -29.05 -3.07 -12.17
CA THR A 212 -29.11 -1.79 -12.89
C THR A 212 -28.39 -0.67 -12.13
N GLY A 213 -27.35 -1.01 -11.38
CA GLY A 213 -26.53 -0.05 -10.61
C GLY A 213 -25.12 0.12 -11.16
N SER A 214 -24.19 0.44 -10.29
CA SER A 214 -22.76 0.53 -10.57
C SER A 214 -22.04 -0.79 -10.39
N GLY A 215 -20.80 -0.90 -10.83
CA GLY A 215 -19.94 -2.07 -10.60
C GLY A 215 -19.52 -2.18 -9.12
N GLY A 216 -19.54 -3.39 -8.56
CA GLY A 216 -18.90 -3.73 -7.31
C GLY A 216 -17.37 -3.77 -7.46
N GLY A 217 -16.62 -3.48 -6.39
CA GLY A 217 -15.15 -3.57 -6.38
C GLY A 217 -14.66 -5.01 -6.40
N GLY A 218 -13.48 -5.27 -7.00
CA GLY A 218 -12.79 -6.55 -6.99
C GLY A 218 -12.08 -6.80 -5.66
N GLY A 219 -11.97 -8.07 -5.28
CA GLY A 219 -11.22 -8.53 -4.12
C GLY A 219 -9.84 -9.09 -4.47
N LEU A 220 -9.22 -9.82 -3.53
CA LEU A 220 -7.98 -10.53 -3.80
C LEU A 220 -8.18 -11.64 -4.85
N THR A 221 -9.23 -12.45 -4.69
CA THR A 221 -9.49 -13.65 -5.51
C THR A 221 -10.80 -13.60 -6.29
N GLY A 222 -11.81 -12.86 -5.83
CA GLY A 222 -13.11 -12.74 -6.46
C GLY A 222 -13.32 -11.40 -7.15
N ASN A 223 -13.81 -11.44 -8.41
CA ASN A 223 -14.27 -10.22 -9.10
C ASN A 223 -15.47 -9.64 -8.37
N GLY A 224 -15.67 -8.32 -8.51
CA GLY A 224 -16.92 -7.68 -8.15
C GLY A 224 -18.09 -8.18 -8.97
N SER A 225 -19.30 -7.73 -8.66
CA SER A 225 -20.48 -7.98 -9.49
C SER A 225 -20.65 -6.88 -10.53
N ALA A 226 -20.98 -7.30 -11.76
CA ALA A 226 -21.34 -6.39 -12.85
C ALA A 226 -22.81 -6.00 -12.78
N SER A 227 -23.16 -4.89 -13.40
CA SER A 227 -24.53 -4.45 -13.65
C SER A 227 -24.74 -4.13 -15.13
N TYR A 228 -25.99 -3.83 -15.52
CA TYR A 228 -26.33 -3.53 -16.91
C TYR A 228 -25.59 -2.33 -17.50
N GLY A 229 -25.22 -1.38 -16.69
CA GLY A 229 -24.65 -0.08 -17.12
C GLY A 229 -23.23 0.18 -16.69
N SER A 230 -22.56 -0.79 -16.07
CA SER A 230 -21.16 -0.67 -15.66
C SER A 230 -20.57 -2.03 -15.38
N THR A 231 -19.25 -2.15 -15.48
CA THR A 231 -18.57 -3.41 -15.19
C THR A 231 -17.98 -3.43 -13.79
N GLU A 232 -17.81 -4.63 -13.31
CA GLU A 232 -17.16 -4.94 -12.04
C GLU A 232 -15.67 -4.56 -12.04
N GLY A 233 -15.13 -4.33 -10.87
CA GLY A 233 -13.70 -4.38 -10.64
C GLY A 233 -13.19 -5.83 -10.67
N ILE A 234 -12.10 -6.05 -11.38
CA ILE A 234 -11.46 -7.36 -11.53
C ILE A 234 -10.55 -7.63 -10.33
N SER A 235 -10.58 -8.86 -9.80
CA SER A 235 -9.75 -9.28 -8.67
C SER A 235 -8.25 -9.23 -9.00
N PHE A 236 -7.40 -9.15 -7.95
CA PHE A 236 -5.96 -9.21 -8.11
C PHE A 236 -5.51 -10.47 -8.87
N THR A 237 -6.02 -11.65 -8.53
CA THR A 237 -5.66 -12.91 -9.19
C THR A 237 -6.08 -12.97 -10.66
N ASN A 238 -7.03 -12.15 -11.07
CA ASN A 238 -7.49 -12.03 -12.46
C ASN A 238 -6.91 -10.79 -13.18
N GLY A 239 -5.88 -10.15 -12.60
CA GLY A 239 -5.14 -9.06 -13.22
C GLY A 239 -5.48 -7.66 -12.73
N GLY A 240 -6.44 -7.49 -11.84
CA GLY A 240 -6.70 -6.23 -11.11
C GLY A 240 -7.27 -5.08 -11.93
N ALA A 241 -7.80 -5.31 -13.13
CA ALA A 241 -8.33 -4.23 -13.95
C ALA A 241 -9.52 -3.52 -13.27
N GLY A 242 -9.63 -2.22 -13.46
CA GLY A 242 -10.81 -1.45 -13.05
C GLY A 242 -12.03 -1.71 -13.92
N GLY A 243 -13.22 -1.48 -13.39
CA GLY A 243 -14.49 -1.59 -14.10
C GLY A 243 -14.69 -0.51 -15.18
N ASP A 244 -15.44 -0.83 -16.21
CA ASP A 244 -15.86 0.12 -17.26
C ASP A 244 -17.10 0.88 -16.88
N ASP A 245 -17.32 2.04 -17.46
CA ASP A 245 -18.52 2.86 -17.25
C ASP A 245 -19.74 2.38 -18.06
N GLY A 246 -19.55 1.43 -18.98
CA GLY A 246 -20.56 0.78 -19.79
C GLY A 246 -21.42 1.67 -20.70
N CYS A 247 -21.55 2.95 -20.41
CA CYS A 247 -22.44 3.90 -21.09
C CYS A 247 -21.79 5.24 -21.46
N ASN A 248 -20.48 5.28 -21.52
CA ASN A 248 -19.65 6.39 -22.03
C ASN A 248 -19.64 7.71 -21.26
N ASN A 249 -20.17 7.83 -20.05
CA ASN A 249 -20.10 9.07 -19.26
C ASN A 249 -20.04 8.88 -17.75
N GLY A 250 -20.00 7.63 -17.27
CA GLY A 250 -19.68 7.32 -15.87
C GLY A 250 -18.18 7.44 -15.60
N GLY A 251 -17.75 7.31 -14.37
CA GLY A 251 -16.36 7.23 -14.01
C GLY A 251 -15.83 5.80 -14.15
N LEU A 252 -14.71 5.61 -14.86
CA LEU A 252 -14.01 4.33 -14.91
C LEU A 252 -13.48 3.96 -13.53
N GLY A 253 -13.56 2.69 -13.15
CA GLY A 253 -12.87 2.16 -11.96
C GLY A 253 -11.36 2.22 -12.12
N GLY A 254 -10.64 2.53 -11.02
CA GLY A 254 -9.19 2.53 -10.99
C GLY A 254 -8.60 1.12 -11.02
N PHE A 255 -7.42 0.94 -11.64
CA PHE A 255 -6.64 -0.29 -11.56
C PHE A 255 -6.42 -0.68 -10.09
N GLY A 256 -6.53 -1.98 -9.78
CA GLY A 256 -6.60 -2.51 -8.42
C GLY A 256 -8.03 -2.88 -8.02
N GLY A 257 -8.89 -3.13 -9.02
CA GLY A 257 -10.24 -3.64 -8.84
C GLY A 257 -11.30 -2.62 -8.45
N GLY A 258 -11.12 -1.33 -8.73
CA GLY A 258 -12.21 -0.34 -8.58
C GLY A 258 -13.38 -0.67 -9.51
N GLY A 259 -14.64 -0.60 -9.02
CA GLY A 259 -15.84 -0.80 -9.84
C GLY A 259 -16.15 0.41 -10.72
N GLY A 260 -16.79 0.20 -11.88
CA GLY A 260 -17.23 1.28 -12.76
C GLY A 260 -18.45 2.03 -12.22
N GLY A 261 -18.49 3.36 -12.43
CA GLY A 261 -19.67 4.18 -12.18
C GLY A 261 -20.68 4.07 -13.32
N GLU A 262 -21.97 4.12 -13.02
CA GLU A 262 -23.07 3.97 -13.97
C GLU A 262 -23.63 5.32 -14.39
N TRP A 263 -23.97 5.44 -15.68
CA TRP A 263 -24.67 6.60 -16.19
C TRP A 263 -26.00 6.30 -16.87
N CYS A 264 -26.22 5.11 -17.41
CA CYS A 264 -27.33 4.82 -18.34
C CYS A 264 -28.70 5.27 -17.82
N GLN A 265 -28.91 5.23 -16.52
CA GLN A 265 -30.19 5.60 -15.92
C GLN A 265 -30.08 6.46 -14.65
N ARG A 266 -29.05 6.33 -13.83
CA ARG A 266 -29.21 6.70 -12.41
C ARG A 266 -28.00 7.37 -11.72
N GLY A 267 -26.83 7.36 -12.31
CA GLY A 267 -25.65 8.03 -11.75
C GLY A 267 -25.13 7.39 -10.46
N ALA A 268 -25.10 6.05 -10.42
CA ALA A 268 -24.58 5.28 -9.30
C ALA A 268 -23.05 5.18 -9.36
N ALA A 269 -22.34 5.40 -8.25
CA ALA A 269 -20.89 5.38 -8.20
C ALA A 269 -20.33 3.96 -7.96
N GLY A 270 -19.10 3.70 -8.42
CA GLY A 270 -18.45 2.39 -8.31
C GLY A 270 -17.89 2.08 -6.92
N GLY A 271 -17.91 0.79 -6.52
CA GLY A 271 -17.31 0.30 -5.27
C GLY A 271 -15.78 0.29 -5.31
N GLY A 272 -15.11 0.49 -4.17
CA GLY A 272 -13.65 0.43 -4.05
C GLY A 272 -13.08 -0.99 -4.13
N GLY A 273 -11.90 -1.18 -4.76
CA GLY A 273 -11.16 -2.45 -4.76
C GLY A 273 -10.36 -2.65 -3.47
N GLY A 274 -9.96 -3.87 -3.14
CA GLY A 274 -9.18 -4.16 -1.92
C GLY A 274 -9.02 -5.65 -1.63
N TYR A 275 -8.63 -6.00 -0.39
CA TYR A 275 -8.64 -7.41 0.02
C TYR A 275 -10.00 -8.05 -0.26
N SER A 276 -11.06 -7.40 0.18
CA SER A 276 -12.42 -7.69 -0.29
C SER A 276 -13.01 -6.43 -0.91
N GLY A 277 -13.70 -6.57 -2.03
CA GLY A 277 -14.25 -5.44 -2.77
C GLY A 277 -15.43 -4.77 -2.06
N GLY A 278 -15.55 -3.45 -2.17
CA GLY A 278 -16.71 -2.69 -1.72
C GLY A 278 -17.95 -2.93 -2.60
N ALA A 279 -19.14 -2.85 -2.01
CA ALA A 279 -20.38 -2.96 -2.76
C ALA A 279 -20.51 -1.84 -3.80
N GLY A 280 -21.05 -2.17 -4.98
CA GLY A 280 -21.67 -1.18 -5.85
C GLY A 280 -22.97 -0.63 -5.25
N THR A 281 -23.64 0.26 -5.92
CA THR A 281 -24.90 0.85 -5.44
C THR A 281 -25.96 0.93 -6.53
N SER A 282 -27.19 1.13 -6.11
CA SER A 282 -28.31 1.55 -6.95
C SER A 282 -28.48 3.07 -6.89
N ASN A 283 -29.63 3.56 -7.36
CA ASN A 283 -29.96 4.97 -7.56
C ASN A 283 -29.84 5.92 -6.38
N TYR A 284 -29.86 5.45 -5.14
CA TYR A 284 -30.06 6.30 -3.97
C TYR A 284 -29.03 6.08 -2.88
N GLY A 285 -27.97 5.32 -3.15
CA GLY A 285 -26.98 4.98 -2.17
C GLY A 285 -25.58 5.47 -2.52
N VAL A 286 -24.71 5.47 -1.52
CA VAL A 286 -23.26 5.61 -1.68
C VAL A 286 -22.64 4.21 -1.67
N PRO A 287 -21.75 3.87 -2.62
CA PRO A 287 -21.11 2.56 -2.67
C PRO A 287 -20.11 2.35 -1.54
N GLY A 288 -19.73 1.11 -1.29
CA GLY A 288 -18.76 0.75 -0.25
C GLY A 288 -17.31 0.95 -0.69
N GLY A 289 -16.44 1.31 0.25
CA GLY A 289 -14.98 1.24 0.07
C GLY A 289 -14.46 -0.19 0.16
N GLY A 290 -13.28 -0.46 -0.38
CA GLY A 290 -12.61 -1.76 -0.31
C GLY A 290 -12.09 -2.07 1.09
N GLY A 291 -12.05 -3.35 1.46
CA GLY A 291 -11.45 -3.84 2.69
C GLY A 291 -9.94 -4.00 2.58
N SER A 292 -9.26 -4.03 3.72
CA SER A 292 -7.81 -4.18 3.84
C SER A 292 -7.43 -5.51 4.49
N TYR A 293 -6.13 -5.84 4.47
CA TYR A 293 -5.59 -7.04 5.11
C TYR A 293 -4.14 -6.82 5.54
N SER A 294 -3.74 -7.40 6.65
CA SER A 294 -2.33 -7.57 7.02
C SER A 294 -2.14 -8.90 7.72
N SER A 295 -1.11 -9.65 7.34
CA SER A 295 -0.68 -10.84 8.06
C SER A 295 0.27 -10.51 9.22
N SER A 296 0.76 -9.26 9.31
CA SER A 296 1.64 -8.80 10.39
C SER A 296 0.85 -8.23 11.56
N SER A 297 1.30 -8.55 12.77
CA SER A 297 0.90 -7.88 14.01
C SER A 297 2.01 -7.00 14.60
N THR A 298 3.23 -7.05 14.03
CA THR A 298 4.40 -6.31 14.51
C THR A 298 4.47 -4.96 13.81
N ASN A 299 4.71 -3.88 14.56
CA ASN A 299 4.73 -2.50 14.08
C ASN A 299 3.49 -2.15 13.24
N ALA A 300 2.36 -2.81 13.55
CA ALA A 300 1.13 -2.70 12.78
C ALA A 300 0.41 -1.39 13.08
N SER A 301 0.02 -0.69 12.05
CA SER A 301 -0.87 0.48 12.14
C SER A 301 -1.75 0.59 10.91
N SER A 302 -2.93 1.16 11.07
CA SER A 302 -3.89 1.31 9.99
C SER A 302 -4.70 2.61 10.15
N GLN A 303 -5.22 3.13 9.04
CA GLN A 303 -6.07 4.30 9.01
C GLN A 303 -7.03 4.23 7.82
N GLU A 304 -8.31 4.47 8.06
CA GLU A 304 -9.31 4.65 7.01
C GLU A 304 -9.19 6.03 6.39
N GLY A 305 -9.46 6.15 5.09
CA GLY A 305 -9.50 7.44 4.41
C GLY A 305 -8.22 8.27 4.57
N ALA A 306 -7.07 7.67 4.35
CA ALA A 306 -5.75 8.26 4.61
C ALA A 306 -5.07 8.85 3.37
N ARG A 307 -5.56 8.56 2.15
CA ARG A 307 -4.86 8.95 0.92
C ARG A 307 -5.79 9.45 -0.18
N GLU A 308 -5.39 10.55 -0.77
CA GLU A 308 -5.93 11.08 -2.01
C GLU A 308 -5.11 10.62 -3.23
N GLY A 309 -5.73 10.63 -4.40
CA GLY A 309 -5.08 10.24 -5.66
C GLY A 309 -4.79 8.75 -5.76
N HIS A 310 -3.66 8.42 -6.37
CA HIS A 310 -3.21 7.04 -6.56
C HIS A 310 -2.67 6.43 -5.27
N GLY A 311 -2.71 5.11 -5.18
CA GLY A 311 -2.07 4.34 -4.12
C GLY A 311 -0.54 4.47 -4.11
N GLN A 312 0.09 3.83 -3.14
CA GLN A 312 1.54 3.79 -2.99
C GLN A 312 1.95 2.58 -2.16
N VAL A 313 3.17 2.10 -2.37
CA VAL A 313 3.84 1.15 -1.48
C VAL A 313 5.21 1.71 -1.13
N VAL A 314 5.54 1.73 0.16
CA VAL A 314 6.89 2.06 0.66
C VAL A 314 7.41 0.84 1.40
N ILE A 315 8.60 0.37 1.06
CA ILE A 315 9.28 -0.74 1.71
C ILE A 315 10.61 -0.23 2.25
N ALA A 316 10.80 -0.31 3.57
CA ALA A 316 12.04 0.04 4.26
C ALA A 316 12.70 -1.24 4.80
N TYR A 317 14.00 -1.40 4.57
CA TYR A 317 14.76 -2.58 4.95
C TYR A 317 16.24 -2.25 5.11
N CYS A 318 16.96 -3.12 5.82
CA CYS A 318 18.41 -3.03 5.95
C CYS A 318 19.10 -4.18 5.22
N ILE A 319 20.26 -3.90 4.61
CA ILE A 319 21.14 -4.93 4.06
C ILE A 319 22.39 -4.96 4.94
N GLY A 320 22.71 -6.12 5.50
CA GLY A 320 23.85 -6.29 6.42
C GLY A 320 23.43 -6.26 7.88
N PHE A 321 24.38 -5.95 8.77
CA PHE A 321 24.10 -5.88 10.22
C PHE A 321 23.38 -4.55 10.50
N CYS A 322 22.09 -4.63 10.78
CA CYS A 322 21.31 -3.49 11.23
C CYS A 322 21.10 -3.61 12.75
N PHE A 323 21.57 -2.63 13.48
CA PHE A 323 21.35 -2.53 14.92
C PHE A 323 20.31 -1.45 15.17
N GLU A 324 19.27 -1.75 15.93
CA GLU A 324 18.27 -0.74 16.33
C GLU A 324 18.85 0.28 17.30
N SER A 325 19.82 -0.15 18.10
CA SER A 325 20.56 0.75 18.98
C SER A 325 21.95 0.20 19.32
N VAL A 326 22.85 1.09 19.65
CA VAL A 326 24.16 0.77 20.24
C VAL A 326 24.22 1.43 21.59
N SER A 327 24.30 0.65 22.67
CA SER A 327 24.52 1.17 24.00
C SER A 327 25.93 0.87 24.48
N VAL A 328 26.58 1.87 25.07
CA VAL A 328 27.90 1.73 25.68
C VAL A 328 27.76 2.01 27.17
N VAL A 329 27.97 0.99 27.97
CA VAL A 329 28.02 1.13 29.43
C VAL A 329 29.51 1.09 29.89
N ALA A 330 29.98 2.20 30.36
CA ALA A 330 31.33 2.28 30.91
C ALA A 330 31.35 1.76 32.36
N ASN A 331 32.08 0.69 32.60
CA ASN A 331 32.36 0.15 33.93
C ASN A 331 33.78 0.54 34.34
N ASN A 332 34.09 0.46 35.63
CA ASN A 332 35.35 0.94 36.21
C ASN A 332 36.63 0.37 35.55
N SER A 333 36.53 -0.67 34.72
CA SER A 333 37.70 -1.33 34.12
C SER A 333 37.53 -1.67 32.63
N TYR A 334 36.31 -1.61 32.09
CA TYR A 334 35.97 -1.97 30.70
C TYR A 334 34.69 -1.26 30.24
N ALA A 335 34.45 -1.26 28.96
CA ALA A 335 33.19 -0.79 28.38
C ALA A 335 32.46 -1.97 27.75
N ASP A 336 31.22 -2.18 28.15
CA ASP A 336 30.31 -3.13 27.48
C ASP A 336 29.61 -2.42 26.31
N ILE A 337 29.72 -2.99 25.12
CA ILE A 337 29.04 -2.51 23.93
C ILE A 337 27.96 -3.54 23.59
N THR A 338 26.71 -3.13 23.65
CA THR A 338 25.58 -3.95 23.31
C THR A 338 24.95 -3.44 22.01
N PHE A 339 24.72 -4.35 21.07
CA PHE A 339 24.02 -4.12 19.82
C PHE A 339 22.64 -4.77 19.92
N THR A 340 21.57 -4.03 19.68
CA THR A 340 20.18 -4.50 19.66
C THR A 340 19.50 -4.14 18.35
#